data_c4599913a029104a7bb252eff859f71b
#
_entry.id   c4599913a029104a7bb252eff859f71b
#
_cell.length_a   1.000
_cell.length_b   1.000
_cell.length_c   1.000
_cell.angle_alpha   90.00
_cell.angle_beta   90.00
_cell.angle_gamma   90.00
#
_symmetry.space_group_name_H-M   'P 1'
#
loop_
_entity.id
_entity.type
_entity.pdbx_description
1 polymer ?
#
loop_
_entity_poly.entity_id
_entity_poly.type
_entity_poly.pdbx_seq_one_letter_code
_entity_poly.pdbx_strand_id
1 'polypeptide(L)'
;MLQAMAGLARDAGLAHLIAPVRPTLKDRYPTIPIERYARWMRPDGTPFDPWMRVHTQLGARIGPAIPRSLHITGTVGDWESWIGMRFPETGDYVFPAGLATVHIDRDNDTGEYWEPNIWIIHHVSSEHRADHTTTPGA
;
A
#
# COMPACT_ATOMS: atom_id res chain seq x y z
N MET A 1 8.17 -7.01 12.11
CA MET A 1 7.26 -5.88 12.33
C MET A 1 5.79 -6.26 12.16
N LEU A 2 5.42 -6.89 11.07
CA LEU A 2 4.02 -7.31 10.86
C LEU A 2 3.54 -8.26 11.94
N GLN A 3 4.36 -9.22 12.32
CA GLN A 3 4.00 -10.19 13.36
C GLN A 3 3.85 -9.53 14.72
N ALA A 4 4.65 -8.51 15.01
CA ALA A 4 4.51 -7.75 16.25
C ALA A 4 3.18 -6.98 16.27
N MET A 5 2.79 -6.42 15.13
CA MET A 5 1.51 -5.73 15.04
C MET A 5 0.34 -6.70 15.21
N ALA A 6 0.43 -7.88 14.64
CA ALA A 6 -0.59 -8.91 14.81
C ALA A 6 -0.68 -9.35 16.27
N GLY A 7 0.45 -9.45 16.97
CA GLY A 7 0.48 -9.77 18.38
C GLY A 7 -0.22 -8.72 19.24
N LEU A 8 0.03 -7.45 18.96
CA LEU A 8 -0.64 -6.36 19.66
C LEU A 8 -2.14 -6.37 19.41
N ALA A 9 -2.57 -6.62 18.19
CA ALA A 9 -3.99 -6.70 17.87
C ALA A 9 -4.65 -7.86 18.62
N ARG A 10 -3.96 -8.98 18.71
CA ARG A 10 -4.45 -10.16 19.42
C ARG A 10 -4.61 -9.86 20.91
N ASP A 11 -3.59 -9.21 21.50
CA ASP A 11 -3.62 -8.85 22.91
C ASP A 11 -4.75 -7.86 23.22
N ALA A 12 -5.10 -7.02 22.25
CA ALA A 12 -6.21 -6.10 22.40
C ALA A 12 -7.57 -6.74 22.14
N GLY A 13 -7.61 -8.03 21.80
CA GLY A 13 -8.86 -8.74 21.54
C GLY A 13 -9.45 -8.51 20.17
N LEU A 14 -8.68 -8.01 19.24
CA LEU A 14 -9.15 -7.74 17.87
C LEU A 14 -9.12 -9.02 17.04
N ALA A 15 -10.19 -9.23 16.25
CA ALA A 15 -10.30 -10.40 15.39
C ALA A 15 -9.45 -10.28 14.12
N HIS A 16 -9.21 -9.06 13.66
CA HIS A 16 -8.49 -8.79 12.43
C HIS A 16 -7.50 -7.67 12.61
N LEU A 17 -6.41 -7.76 11.89
CA LEU A 17 -5.48 -6.66 11.71
C LEU A 17 -5.62 -6.18 10.28
N ILE A 18 -5.97 -4.91 10.10
CA ILE A 18 -6.16 -4.29 8.79
C ILE A 18 -5.13 -3.19 8.65
N ALA A 19 -4.37 -3.21 7.57
CA ALA A 19 -3.35 -2.19 7.34
C ALA A 19 -3.30 -1.80 5.87
N PRO A 20 -3.10 -0.50 5.59
CA PRO A 20 -2.79 -0.08 4.23
C PRO A 20 -1.35 -0.45 3.91
N VAL A 21 -1.13 -1.00 2.73
CA VAL A 21 0.19 -1.45 2.32
C VAL A 21 0.60 -0.72 1.05
N ARG A 22 1.83 -0.22 1.06
CA ARG A 22 2.46 0.38 -0.11
C ARG A 22 3.03 -0.76 -0.95
N PRO A 23 2.47 -1.04 -2.14
CA PRO A 23 2.96 -2.13 -2.98
C PRO A 23 4.39 -1.89 -3.43
N THR A 24 5.20 -2.94 -3.42
CA THR A 24 6.65 -2.83 -3.61
C THR A 24 7.05 -2.35 -5.00
N LEU A 25 6.40 -2.85 -6.04
CA LEU A 25 6.77 -2.53 -7.43
C LEU A 25 5.88 -1.49 -8.07
N LYS A 26 4.91 -0.92 -7.34
CA LYS A 26 3.98 0.04 -7.92
C LYS A 26 4.69 1.28 -8.45
N ASP A 27 5.83 1.64 -7.87
CA ASP A 27 6.60 2.79 -8.32
C ASP A 27 7.17 2.63 -9.73
N ARG A 28 7.23 1.40 -10.23
CA ARG A 28 7.63 1.13 -11.61
C ARG A 28 6.48 1.29 -12.59
N TYR A 29 5.26 1.38 -12.07
CA TYR A 29 4.05 1.47 -12.87
C TYR A 29 3.16 2.61 -12.37
N PRO A 30 3.71 3.84 -12.26
CA PRO A 30 2.97 4.93 -11.60
C PRO A 30 1.75 5.41 -12.39
N THR A 31 1.68 5.13 -13.68
CA THR A 31 0.54 5.53 -14.51
C THR A 31 -0.56 4.47 -14.56
N ILE A 32 -0.35 3.30 -13.95
CA ILE A 32 -1.35 2.24 -13.91
C ILE A 32 -2.23 2.47 -12.67
N PRO A 33 -3.56 2.50 -12.82
CA PRO A 33 -4.44 2.63 -11.66
C PRO A 33 -4.22 1.50 -10.66
N ILE A 34 -4.24 1.84 -9.37
CA ILE A 34 -3.95 0.86 -8.31
C ILE A 34 -4.92 -0.32 -8.35
N GLU A 35 -6.18 -0.06 -8.72
CA GLU A 35 -7.19 -1.12 -8.79
C GLU A 35 -6.82 -2.17 -9.82
N ARG A 36 -6.22 -1.75 -10.93
CA ARG A 36 -5.79 -2.67 -11.98
C ARG A 36 -4.51 -3.39 -11.55
N TYR A 37 -3.56 -2.65 -11.00
CA TYR A 37 -2.28 -3.22 -10.54
C TYR A 37 -2.53 -4.30 -9.47
N ALA A 38 -3.48 -4.05 -8.59
CA ALA A 38 -3.79 -4.99 -7.50
C ALA A 38 -4.32 -6.33 -8.02
N ARG A 39 -4.85 -6.38 -9.24
CA ARG A 39 -5.38 -7.60 -9.83
C ARG A 39 -4.38 -8.34 -10.71
N TRP A 40 -3.19 -7.77 -10.90
CA TRP A 40 -2.17 -8.45 -11.70
C TRP A 40 -1.71 -9.71 -10.98
N MET A 41 -1.61 -10.80 -11.76
CA MET A 41 -1.23 -12.11 -11.25
C MET A 41 -0.04 -12.63 -12.03
N ARG A 42 0.74 -13.47 -11.39
CA ARG A 42 1.78 -14.24 -12.06
C ARG A 42 1.15 -15.47 -12.71
N PRO A 43 1.88 -16.13 -13.62
CA PRO A 43 1.34 -17.35 -14.25
C PRO A 43 0.93 -18.43 -13.28
N ASP A 44 1.53 -18.48 -12.08
CA ASP A 44 1.18 -19.48 -11.07
C ASP A 44 -0.05 -19.11 -10.23
N GLY A 45 -0.72 -17.99 -10.55
CA GLY A 45 -1.92 -17.56 -9.84
C GLY A 45 -1.67 -16.76 -8.58
N THR A 46 -0.42 -16.44 -8.28
CA THR A 46 -0.11 -15.60 -7.13
C THR A 46 -0.05 -14.12 -7.54
N PRO A 47 -0.23 -13.19 -6.59
CA PRO A 47 -0.17 -11.77 -6.91
C PRO A 47 1.14 -11.37 -7.57
N PHE A 48 1.06 -10.44 -8.50
CA PHE A 48 2.23 -9.91 -9.20
C PHE A 48 3.16 -9.19 -8.24
N ASP A 49 2.60 -8.39 -7.33
CA ASP A 49 3.39 -7.59 -6.39
C ASP A 49 4.02 -8.47 -5.31
N PRO A 50 5.33 -8.34 -5.07
CA PRO A 50 6.02 -9.18 -4.08
C PRO A 50 5.48 -9.02 -2.65
N TRP A 51 5.11 -7.80 -2.24
CA TRP A 51 4.55 -7.58 -0.91
C TRP A 51 3.20 -8.27 -0.75
N MET A 52 2.37 -8.18 -1.78
CA MET A 52 1.08 -8.86 -1.76
C MET A 52 1.28 -10.37 -1.67
N ARG A 53 2.27 -10.92 -2.37
CA ARG A 53 2.58 -12.35 -2.28
C ARG A 53 2.98 -12.75 -0.87
N VAL A 54 3.85 -11.98 -0.24
CA VAL A 54 4.29 -12.27 1.12
C VAL A 54 3.12 -12.29 2.08
N HIS A 55 2.26 -11.29 2.01
CA HIS A 55 1.09 -11.21 2.90
C HIS A 55 0.13 -12.36 2.68
N THR A 56 -0.14 -12.74 1.43
CA THR A 56 -1.03 -13.87 1.16
C THR A 56 -0.43 -15.19 1.61
N GLN A 57 0.88 -15.34 1.53
CA GLN A 57 1.56 -16.53 2.04
C GLN A 57 1.48 -16.61 3.57
N LEU A 58 1.34 -15.48 4.24
CA LEU A 58 1.13 -15.43 5.68
C LEU A 58 -0.34 -15.60 6.06
N GLY A 59 -1.20 -15.89 5.11
CA GLY A 59 -2.62 -16.11 5.35
C GLY A 59 -3.48 -14.88 5.27
N ALA A 60 -2.95 -13.76 4.83
CA ALA A 60 -3.72 -12.53 4.68
C ALA A 60 -4.60 -12.56 3.44
N ARG A 61 -5.67 -11.79 3.49
CA ARG A 61 -6.54 -11.56 2.35
C ARG A 61 -6.27 -10.16 1.81
N ILE A 62 -6.23 -10.05 0.47
CA ILE A 62 -6.10 -8.76 -0.17
C ILE A 62 -7.45 -8.07 -0.13
N GLY A 63 -7.48 -6.89 0.47
CA GLY A 63 -8.68 -6.07 0.56
C GLY A 63 -8.77 -5.09 -0.60
N PRO A 64 -9.64 -4.07 -0.46
CA PRO A 64 -9.83 -3.10 -1.54
C PRO A 64 -8.58 -2.26 -1.79
N ALA A 65 -8.41 -1.85 -3.04
CA ALA A 65 -7.42 -0.85 -3.41
C ALA A 65 -7.96 0.53 -3.05
N ILE A 66 -7.06 1.40 -2.58
CA ILE A 66 -7.41 2.76 -2.18
C ILE A 66 -6.59 3.73 -3.01
N PRO A 67 -7.21 4.38 -4.03
CA PRO A 67 -6.46 5.29 -4.91
C PRO A 67 -5.97 6.54 -4.19
N ARG A 68 -6.66 6.98 -3.15
CA ARG A 68 -6.37 8.23 -2.44
C ARG A 68 -6.17 7.97 -0.96
N SER A 69 -5.14 7.21 -0.64
CA SER A 69 -4.85 6.85 0.74
C SER A 69 -4.11 7.95 1.50
N LEU A 70 -3.17 8.60 0.84
CA LEU A 70 -2.36 9.65 1.45
C LEU A 70 -2.29 10.83 0.52
N HIS A 71 -2.53 12.04 1.04
CA HIS A 71 -2.54 13.27 0.26
C HIS A 71 -1.37 14.15 0.69
N ILE A 72 -0.51 14.50 -0.26
CA ILE A 72 0.63 15.36 -0.01
C ILE A 72 0.55 16.56 -0.93
N THR A 73 0.56 17.76 -0.34
CA THR A 73 0.54 19.01 -1.10
C THR A 73 1.72 19.89 -0.70
N GLY A 74 2.10 20.75 -1.62
CA GLY A 74 3.15 21.72 -1.38
C GLY A 74 3.24 22.66 -2.55
N THR A 75 4.18 23.61 -2.48
CA THR A 75 4.48 24.48 -3.61
C THR A 75 5.30 23.72 -4.65
N VAL A 76 5.41 24.29 -5.84
CA VAL A 76 6.28 23.69 -6.87
C VAL A 76 7.71 23.60 -6.36
N GLY A 77 8.18 24.65 -5.67
CA GLY A 77 9.52 24.65 -5.09
C GLY A 77 9.70 23.59 -4.02
N ASP A 78 8.66 23.34 -3.20
CA ASP A 78 8.70 22.26 -2.22
C ASP A 78 8.93 20.92 -2.90
N TRP A 79 8.14 20.64 -3.92
CA TRP A 79 8.24 19.38 -4.65
C TRP A 79 9.59 19.22 -5.34
N GLU A 80 10.10 20.31 -5.94
CA GLU A 80 11.43 20.28 -6.56
C GLU A 80 12.51 19.96 -5.53
N SER A 81 12.38 20.53 -4.34
CA SER A 81 13.33 20.28 -3.26
C SER A 81 13.23 18.86 -2.72
N TRP A 82 12.00 18.39 -2.48
CA TRP A 82 11.80 17.04 -1.92
C TRP A 82 12.26 15.95 -2.87
N ILE A 83 11.99 16.12 -4.17
CA ILE A 83 12.25 15.08 -5.16
C ILE A 83 13.64 15.21 -5.79
N GLY A 84 14.17 16.42 -5.83
CA GLY A 84 15.46 16.67 -6.48
C GLY A 84 15.36 16.71 -7.99
N MET A 85 14.19 17.10 -8.54
CA MET A 85 14.03 17.29 -9.98
C MET A 85 13.20 18.53 -10.24
N ARG A 86 13.31 19.06 -11.45
CA ARG A 86 12.61 20.26 -11.85
C ARG A 86 11.25 19.93 -12.47
N PHE A 87 10.29 20.84 -12.27
CA PHE A 87 8.96 20.73 -12.85
C PHE A 87 8.68 21.99 -13.68
N PRO A 88 9.24 22.08 -14.89
CA PRO A 88 9.26 23.33 -15.66
C PRO A 88 7.94 23.77 -16.21
N GLU A 89 6.94 22.89 -16.29
CA GLU A 89 5.63 23.29 -16.76
C GLU A 89 4.52 22.56 -16.04
N THR A 90 3.31 23.09 -16.11
CA THR A 90 2.13 22.48 -15.50
C THR A 90 1.85 21.15 -16.18
N GLY A 91 1.55 20.13 -15.38
CA GLY A 91 1.22 18.80 -15.88
C GLY A 91 1.44 17.73 -14.84
N ASP A 92 1.27 16.49 -15.27
CA ASP A 92 1.48 15.31 -14.44
C ASP A 92 2.86 14.75 -14.68
N TYR A 93 3.59 14.49 -13.60
CA TYR A 93 4.96 14.00 -13.68
C TYR A 93 5.12 12.68 -12.96
N VAL A 94 5.89 11.80 -13.58
CA VAL A 94 6.42 10.60 -12.92
C VAL A 94 7.65 11.02 -12.14
N PHE A 95 7.80 10.54 -10.92
CA PHE A 95 8.97 10.87 -10.10
C PHE A 95 9.49 9.63 -9.38
N PRO A 96 10.78 9.62 -8.99
CA PRO A 96 11.38 8.44 -8.35
C PRO A 96 10.63 8.04 -7.09
N ALA A 97 10.32 6.75 -6.98
CA ALA A 97 9.62 6.14 -5.86
C ALA A 97 8.15 6.55 -5.71
N GLY A 98 7.60 7.36 -6.60
CA GLY A 98 6.18 7.70 -6.58
C GLY A 98 5.33 6.54 -7.07
N LEU A 99 4.25 6.24 -6.36
CA LEU A 99 3.33 5.17 -6.76
C LEU A 99 2.30 5.66 -7.78
N ALA A 100 2.21 6.95 -7.95
CA ALA A 100 1.35 7.63 -8.91
C ALA A 100 2.08 8.89 -9.37
N THR A 101 1.47 9.63 -10.27
CA THR A 101 2.07 10.89 -10.72
C THR A 101 1.79 12.01 -9.73
N VAL A 102 2.62 13.05 -9.74
CA VAL A 102 2.37 14.29 -9.04
C VAL A 102 1.82 15.30 -10.05
N HIS A 103 0.75 16.00 -9.66
CA HIS A 103 0.19 17.05 -10.50
C HIS A 103 0.77 18.39 -10.11
N ILE A 104 1.44 19.03 -11.05
CA ILE A 104 2.06 20.33 -10.86
C ILE A 104 1.22 21.40 -11.53
N ASP A 105 0.86 22.43 -10.79
CA ASP A 105 0.15 23.58 -11.31
C ASP A 105 0.99 24.81 -11.04
N ARG A 106 1.70 25.29 -12.07
CA ARG A 106 2.61 26.41 -11.90
C ARG A 106 1.89 27.73 -11.74
N ASP A 107 0.71 27.86 -12.31
CA ASP A 107 -0.06 29.09 -12.21
C ASP A 107 -0.49 29.37 -10.78
N ASN A 108 -0.83 28.33 -10.04
CA ASN A 108 -1.23 28.42 -8.64
C ASN A 108 -0.11 28.04 -7.68
N ASP A 109 1.06 27.73 -8.20
CA ASP A 109 2.24 27.32 -7.43
C ASP A 109 1.91 26.17 -6.47
N THR A 110 1.32 25.10 -6.99
CA THR A 110 0.97 23.93 -6.20
C THR A 110 1.44 22.66 -6.86
N GLY A 111 1.73 21.67 -6.02
CA GLY A 111 1.93 20.30 -6.42
C GLY A 111 1.08 19.42 -5.53
N GLU A 112 0.44 18.41 -6.14
CA GLU A 112 -0.49 17.55 -5.43
C GLU A 112 -0.23 16.11 -5.80
N TYR A 113 -0.16 15.25 -4.78
CA TYR A 113 0.09 13.83 -4.95
C TYR A 113 -0.83 13.04 -4.05
N TRP A 114 -1.51 12.05 -4.63
CA TRP A 114 -2.29 11.09 -3.89
C TRP A 114 -1.60 9.73 -3.97
N GLU A 115 -1.14 9.23 -2.83
CA GLU A 115 -0.50 7.92 -2.82
C GLU A 115 -1.56 6.84 -2.72
N PRO A 116 -1.56 5.88 -3.67
CA PRO A 116 -2.47 4.74 -3.59
C PRO A 116 -1.89 3.66 -2.69
N ASN A 117 -2.77 2.95 -1.99
CA ASN A 117 -2.38 1.81 -1.17
C ASN A 117 -3.39 0.68 -1.37
N ILE A 118 -3.09 -0.49 -0.81
CA ILE A 118 -3.95 -1.65 -0.84
C ILE A 118 -4.15 -2.12 0.59
N TRP A 119 -5.40 -2.38 0.98
CA TRP A 119 -5.69 -2.91 2.29
C TRP A 119 -5.29 -4.39 2.36
N ILE A 120 -4.61 -4.76 3.43
CA ILE A 120 -4.26 -6.14 3.73
C ILE A 120 -4.97 -6.51 5.02
N ILE A 121 -5.63 -7.66 5.02
CA ILE A 121 -6.45 -8.10 6.14
C ILE A 121 -5.88 -9.42 6.67
N HIS A 122 -5.43 -9.40 7.92
CA HIS A 122 -4.93 -10.57 8.62
C HIS A 122 -5.93 -11.03 9.67
N HIS A 123 -6.16 -12.33 9.75
CA HIS A 123 -7.00 -12.92 10.79
C HIS A 123 -6.16 -13.22 12.02
N VAL A 124 -6.40 -12.46 13.08
CA VAL A 124 -5.65 -12.60 14.34
C VAL A 124 -6.30 -13.62 15.25
N SER A 125 -7.62 -13.50 15.43
CA SER A 125 -8.33 -14.40 16.33
C SER A 125 -8.41 -15.82 15.78
N SER A 126 -8.44 -15.97 14.47
CA SER A 126 -8.44 -17.28 13.82
C SER A 126 -7.21 -18.07 14.16
N GLU A 127 -6.06 -17.42 14.11
CA GLU A 127 -4.79 -18.00 14.47
C GLU A 127 -4.78 -18.41 15.94
N HIS A 128 -5.27 -17.54 16.80
CA HIS A 128 -5.35 -17.83 18.23
C HIS A 128 -6.28 -19.00 18.51
N ARG A 129 -7.40 -19.07 17.82
CA ARG A 129 -8.36 -20.15 18.01
C ARG A 129 -7.78 -21.50 17.61
N ALA A 130 -6.99 -21.51 16.54
CA ALA A 130 -6.36 -22.75 16.12
C ALA A 130 -5.44 -23.30 17.19
N ASP A 131 -4.65 -22.45 17.79
CA ASP A 131 -3.77 -22.86 18.87
C ASP A 131 -4.56 -23.38 20.06
N HIS A 132 -5.61 -22.69 20.41
CA HIS A 132 -6.44 -23.05 21.52
C HIS A 132 -7.13 -24.41 21.29
N THR A 133 -7.59 -24.64 20.08
CA THR A 133 -8.26 -25.87 19.74
C THR A 133 -7.31 -27.05 19.82
N THR A 134 -6.10 -26.85 19.43
CA THR A 134 -5.12 -27.91 19.42
C THR A 134 -4.81 -28.39 20.83
N THR A 135 -4.69 -27.48 21.77
CA THR A 135 -4.31 -27.76 23.11
C THR A 135 -5.31 -28.65 23.86
N PRO A 136 -6.60 -28.31 23.90
CA PRO A 136 -7.55 -29.12 24.65
C PRO A 136 -7.80 -30.46 23.99
N GLY A 137 -7.59 -30.56 22.73
CA GLY A 137 -7.75 -31.82 22.07
C GLY A 137 -6.80 -32.89 22.58
N ALA A 138 -5.77 -32.45 23.19
CA ALA A 138 -4.84 -33.38 23.82
C ALA A 138 -5.35 -33.85 25.18
#